data_73ecca79c38a592b774b763292f5f13d
#
_entry.id   73ecca79c38a592b774b763292f5f13d
#
_cell.length_a   1.000
_cell.length_b   1.000
_cell.length_c   1.000
_cell.angle_alpha   90.00
_cell.angle_beta   90.00
_cell.angle_gamma   90.00
#
_symmetry.space_group_name_H-M   'P 1'
#
loop_
_entity.id
_entity.type
_entity.pdbx_description
1 polymer ?
#
loop_
_entity_poly.entity_id
_entity_poly.type
_entity_poly.pdbx_seq_one_letter_code
_entity_poly.pdbx_strand_id
1 'polypeptide(L)'
;MARTPHPMHVDRTTEQERTRRKQRLALAFRIFGRLGFDEGVAGHITARDPELADHFWVNPFGLSFKQITADDLLLVNHQGAVVEGAWPVNQAAFAIHAGIHAARPDVVAAAHSHSRFGRAYSTLGRTLDPLTQDSCIFFEDHVLFDDYTGVVNDPEEGKRIAHALAGHKAAIL
;
A
#
# COMPACT_ATOMS: atom_id res chain seq x y z
N MET A 1 -18.62 -8.68 -21.78
CA MET A 1 -18.59 -7.36 -22.45
C MET A 1 -17.16 -6.85 -22.45
N ALA A 2 -16.56 -6.59 -23.60
CA ALA A 2 -15.22 -6.03 -23.69
C ALA A 2 -15.25 -4.58 -23.10
N ARG A 3 -14.42 -4.30 -22.11
CA ARG A 3 -14.24 -2.94 -21.58
C ARG A 3 -13.71 -2.06 -22.70
N THR A 4 -14.43 -0.99 -23.03
CA THR A 4 -13.92 0.06 -23.92
C THR A 4 -12.63 0.60 -23.31
N PRO A 5 -11.51 0.70 -24.05
CA PRO A 5 -10.29 1.27 -23.49
C PRO A 5 -10.55 2.70 -23.02
N HIS A 6 -10.15 3.01 -21.81
CA HIS A 6 -10.20 4.37 -21.30
C HIS A 6 -9.34 5.29 -22.20
N PRO A 7 -9.82 6.46 -22.63
CA PRO A 7 -9.13 7.31 -23.62
C PRO A 7 -7.75 7.87 -23.18
N MET A 8 -7.20 7.40 -22.11
CA MET A 8 -5.90 7.82 -21.56
C MET A 8 -4.85 6.68 -21.50
N HIS A 9 -4.95 5.68 -22.38
CA HIS A 9 -3.84 4.72 -22.52
C HIS A 9 -2.73 5.40 -23.35
N VAL A 10 -1.82 6.06 -22.64
CA VAL A 10 -0.60 6.59 -23.24
C VAL A 10 0.44 5.48 -23.17
N ASP A 11 0.94 5.04 -24.33
CA ASP A 11 2.06 4.11 -24.38
C ASP A 11 3.29 4.79 -23.76
N ARG A 12 3.83 4.17 -22.72
CA ARG A 12 5.01 4.63 -21.99
C ARG A 12 6.12 3.63 -22.09
N THR A 13 7.35 4.12 -22.20
CA THR A 13 8.51 3.27 -21.94
C THR A 13 8.51 2.84 -20.46
N THR A 14 9.23 1.77 -20.16
CA THR A 14 9.39 1.29 -18.77
C THR A 14 9.88 2.41 -17.84
N GLU A 15 10.87 3.19 -18.28
CA GLU A 15 11.41 4.30 -17.50
C GLU A 15 10.41 5.44 -17.28
N GLN A 16 9.62 5.75 -18.29
CA GLN A 16 8.53 6.73 -18.15
C GLN A 16 7.45 6.25 -17.18
N GLU A 17 7.12 4.96 -17.18
CA GLU A 17 6.17 4.38 -16.24
C GLU A 17 6.75 4.33 -14.81
N ARG A 18 8.05 4.00 -14.64
CA ARG A 18 8.74 4.06 -13.35
C ARG A 18 8.70 5.46 -12.77
N THR A 19 9.11 6.46 -13.53
CA THR A 19 9.05 7.87 -13.12
C THR A 19 7.63 8.27 -12.72
N ARG A 20 6.64 7.92 -13.52
CA ARG A 20 5.23 8.19 -13.22
C ARG A 20 4.75 7.52 -11.94
N ARG A 21 5.12 6.26 -11.70
CA ARG A 21 4.76 5.56 -10.45
C ARG A 21 5.39 6.23 -9.24
N LYS A 22 6.68 6.57 -9.29
CA LYS A 22 7.37 7.31 -8.22
C LYS A 22 6.70 8.66 -7.93
N GLN A 23 6.41 9.46 -8.96
CA GLN A 23 5.74 10.76 -8.80
C GLN A 23 4.33 10.63 -8.20
N ARG A 24 3.55 9.65 -8.64
CA ARG A 24 2.21 9.39 -8.08
C ARG A 24 2.26 8.86 -6.66
N LEU A 25 3.24 8.03 -6.35
CA LEU A 25 3.45 7.52 -5.01
C LEU A 25 3.80 8.66 -4.04
N ALA A 26 4.75 9.54 -4.41
CA ALA A 26 5.07 10.72 -3.63
C ALA A 26 3.86 11.65 -3.44
N LEU A 27 3.03 11.84 -4.49
CA LEU A 27 1.79 12.60 -4.39
C LEU A 27 0.79 11.93 -3.43
N ALA A 28 0.64 10.61 -3.47
CA ALA A 28 -0.24 9.87 -2.58
C ALA A 28 0.17 10.05 -1.11
N PHE A 29 1.46 9.98 -0.79
CA PHE A 29 1.97 10.29 0.54
C PHE A 29 1.58 11.70 1.00
N ARG A 30 1.77 12.70 0.15
CA ARG A 30 1.42 14.10 0.47
C ARG A 30 -0.07 14.30 0.69
N ILE A 31 -0.92 13.59 -0.09
CA ILE A 31 -2.37 13.58 0.12
C ILE A 31 -2.70 12.94 1.47
N PHE A 32 -2.12 11.78 1.80
CA PHE A 32 -2.31 11.11 3.09
C PHE A 32 -1.87 12.01 4.25
N GLY A 33 -0.71 12.66 4.13
CA GLY A 33 -0.25 13.60 5.13
C GLY A 33 -1.18 14.81 5.30
N ARG A 34 -1.75 15.32 4.20
CA ARG A 34 -2.72 16.43 4.26
C ARG A 34 -4.04 16.01 4.91
N LEU A 35 -4.44 14.76 4.76
CA LEU A 35 -5.66 14.20 5.35
C LEU A 35 -5.47 13.71 6.80
N GLY A 36 -4.23 13.78 7.33
CA GLY A 36 -3.92 13.33 8.68
C GLY A 36 -3.86 11.80 8.83
N PHE A 37 -3.41 11.12 7.78
CA PHE A 37 -3.22 9.66 7.77
C PHE A 37 -1.78 9.25 8.08
N ASP A 38 -0.92 10.22 8.45
CA ASP A 38 0.49 10.09 8.78
C ASP A 38 0.71 10.24 10.29
N GLU A 39 0.25 9.31 11.09
CA GLU A 39 0.41 9.40 12.54
C GLU A 39 1.74 8.80 12.99
N GLY A 40 2.65 9.64 13.48
CA GLY A 40 3.99 9.25 13.90
C GLY A 40 4.79 8.67 12.72
N VAL A 41 5.26 7.44 12.88
CA VAL A 41 5.96 6.66 11.84
C VAL A 41 5.07 5.59 11.22
N ALA A 42 3.80 5.58 11.59
CA ALA A 42 2.84 4.58 11.13
C ALA A 42 2.30 4.92 9.73
N GLY A 43 1.95 3.88 9.01
CA GLY A 43 1.46 3.99 7.64
C GLY A 43 2.58 3.92 6.60
N HIS A 44 2.22 3.38 5.45
CA HIS A 44 3.11 3.22 4.31
C HIS A 44 2.29 3.02 3.04
N ILE A 45 2.86 3.40 1.91
CA ILE A 45 2.27 3.16 0.61
C ILE A 45 3.38 2.59 -0.28
N THR A 46 3.04 1.61 -1.10
CA THR A 46 3.99 1.01 -2.04
C THR A 46 3.45 1.05 -3.46
N ALA A 47 4.37 1.04 -4.41
CA ALA A 47 4.06 0.86 -5.82
C ALA A 47 5.07 -0.10 -6.45
N ARG A 48 4.58 -1.20 -7.05
CA ARG A 48 5.41 -2.18 -7.76
C ARG A 48 6.22 -1.49 -8.85
N ASP A 49 7.49 -1.88 -9.00
CA ASP A 49 8.30 -1.44 -10.13
C ASP A 49 7.73 -2.00 -11.45
N PRO A 50 7.73 -1.24 -12.55
CA PRO A 50 7.14 -1.70 -13.81
C PRO A 50 7.96 -2.78 -14.53
N GLU A 51 9.23 -2.96 -14.17
CA GLU A 51 10.15 -3.91 -14.78
C GLU A 51 10.53 -5.05 -13.83
N LEU A 52 10.88 -4.67 -12.60
CA LEU A 52 11.31 -5.61 -11.57
C LEU A 52 10.08 -6.06 -10.77
N ALA A 53 9.43 -7.14 -11.22
CA ALA A 53 8.13 -7.59 -10.68
C ALA A 53 8.17 -7.98 -9.19
N ASP A 54 9.34 -8.32 -8.67
CA ASP A 54 9.62 -8.65 -7.28
C ASP A 54 10.17 -7.47 -6.45
N HIS A 55 10.07 -6.24 -6.99
CA HIS A 55 10.48 -5.01 -6.31
C HIS A 55 9.32 -4.01 -6.24
N PHE A 56 9.35 -3.17 -5.23
CA PHE A 56 8.40 -2.08 -5.06
C PHE A 56 9.04 -0.83 -4.45
N TRP A 57 8.53 0.32 -4.83
CA TRP A 57 8.88 1.61 -4.27
C TRP A 57 8.11 1.86 -2.98
N VAL A 58 8.78 2.41 -1.97
CA VAL A 58 8.21 2.65 -0.63
C VAL A 58 8.83 3.92 -0.03
N ASN A 59 8.18 4.49 0.98
CA ASN A 59 8.71 5.63 1.73
C ASN A 59 9.89 5.25 2.63
N PRO A 60 10.84 6.18 2.84
CA PRO A 60 11.85 6.03 3.88
C PRO A 60 11.22 6.03 5.28
N PHE A 61 11.84 5.32 6.20
CA PHE A 61 11.41 5.31 7.60
C PHE A 61 11.71 6.65 8.26
N GLY A 62 10.74 7.20 8.99
CA GLY A 62 10.89 8.41 9.79
C GLY A 62 10.73 9.72 9.03
N LEU A 63 10.58 9.72 7.71
CA LEU A 63 10.28 10.94 6.97
C LEU A 63 8.76 11.18 6.92
N SER A 64 8.33 12.40 7.27
CA SER A 64 6.92 12.78 7.22
C SER A 64 6.37 12.65 5.80
N PHE A 65 5.16 12.11 5.68
CA PHE A 65 4.46 11.98 4.40
C PHE A 65 4.34 13.32 3.64
N LYS A 66 4.24 14.43 4.37
CA LYS A 66 4.14 15.79 3.80
C LYS A 66 5.40 16.23 3.08
N GLN A 67 6.54 15.62 3.39
CA GLN A 67 7.86 16.00 2.88
C GLN A 67 8.35 15.05 1.77
N ILE A 68 7.75 13.85 1.63
CA ILE A 68 8.21 12.85 0.68
C ILE A 68 8.14 13.37 -0.76
N THR A 69 9.25 13.26 -1.45
CA THR A 69 9.39 13.49 -2.89
C THR A 69 9.65 12.17 -3.62
N ALA A 70 9.66 12.19 -4.95
CA ALA A 70 9.97 11.01 -5.74
C ALA A 70 11.41 10.52 -5.54
N ASP A 71 12.33 11.44 -5.21
CA ASP A 71 13.75 11.13 -5.04
C ASP A 71 14.07 10.52 -3.67
N ASP A 72 13.17 10.68 -2.70
CA ASP A 72 13.30 10.07 -1.37
C ASP A 72 12.89 8.59 -1.35
N LEU A 73 12.15 8.13 -2.36
CA LEU A 73 11.60 6.79 -2.38
C LEU A 73 12.69 5.73 -2.50
N LEU A 74 12.48 4.63 -1.80
CA LEU A 74 13.36 3.46 -1.79
C LEU A 74 12.81 2.38 -2.70
N LEU A 75 13.68 1.72 -3.48
CA LEU A 75 13.35 0.47 -4.15
C LEU A 75 13.76 -0.70 -3.27
N VAL A 76 12.81 -1.56 -2.93
CA VAL A 76 12.99 -2.70 -2.03
C VAL A 76 12.56 -3.98 -2.74
N ASN A 77 13.33 -5.03 -2.61
CA ASN A 77 12.96 -6.35 -3.13
C ASN A 77 12.10 -7.15 -2.10
N HIS A 78 11.55 -8.28 -2.53
CA HIS A 78 10.73 -9.12 -1.66
C HIS A 78 11.50 -9.79 -0.49
N GLN A 79 12.82 -9.67 -0.43
CA GLN A 79 13.66 -10.11 0.68
C GLN A 79 13.95 -8.99 1.69
N GLY A 80 13.48 -7.77 1.45
CA GLY A 80 13.67 -6.62 2.32
C GLY A 80 14.96 -5.84 2.08
N ALA A 81 15.74 -6.20 1.05
CA ALA A 81 16.92 -5.44 0.71
C ALA A 81 16.56 -4.15 -0.02
N VAL A 82 17.09 -3.02 0.45
CA VAL A 82 17.04 -1.75 -0.26
C VAL A 82 18.07 -1.81 -1.38
N VAL A 83 17.60 -1.78 -2.64
CA VAL A 83 18.46 -1.84 -3.84
C VAL A 83 18.68 -0.46 -4.46
N GLU A 84 17.81 0.50 -4.18
CA GLU A 84 17.99 1.91 -4.55
C GLU A 84 17.48 2.80 -3.39
N GLY A 85 18.24 3.86 -3.09
CA GLY A 85 17.97 4.80 -2.00
C GLY A 85 18.97 4.69 -0.85
N ALA A 86 18.97 5.71 0.03
CA ALA A 86 19.97 5.82 1.11
C ALA A 86 19.37 5.74 2.52
N TRP A 87 18.06 5.62 2.64
CA TRP A 87 17.36 5.62 3.91
C TRP A 87 17.02 4.20 4.38
N PRO A 88 16.80 3.98 5.67
CA PRO A 88 16.25 2.72 6.16
C PRO A 88 14.78 2.55 5.74
N VAL A 89 14.37 1.31 5.48
CA VAL A 89 12.98 0.96 5.24
C VAL A 89 12.26 0.69 6.56
N ASN A 90 10.96 0.97 6.61
CA ASN A 90 10.11 0.54 7.71
C ASN A 90 9.88 -0.98 7.61
N GLN A 91 10.29 -1.73 8.63
CA GLN A 91 10.19 -3.19 8.65
C GLN A 91 8.73 -3.70 8.54
N ALA A 92 7.79 -3.00 9.21
CA ALA A 92 6.37 -3.36 9.12
C ALA A 92 5.81 -3.10 7.71
N ALA A 93 6.24 -1.99 7.07
CA ALA A 93 5.88 -1.71 5.68
C ALA A 93 6.35 -2.82 4.74
N PHE A 94 7.58 -3.28 4.94
CA PHE A 94 8.12 -4.38 4.17
C PHE A 94 7.32 -5.67 4.40
N ALA A 95 7.14 -6.11 5.65
CA ALA A 95 6.51 -7.40 5.96
C ALA A 95 5.10 -7.52 5.36
N ILE A 96 4.25 -6.51 5.54
CA ILE A 96 2.87 -6.50 5.03
C ILE A 96 2.86 -6.42 3.49
N HIS A 97 3.53 -5.41 2.94
CA HIS A 97 3.39 -5.13 1.50
C HIS A 97 4.17 -6.10 0.63
N ALA A 98 5.30 -6.65 1.10
CA ALA A 98 5.98 -7.74 0.41
C ALA A 98 5.08 -8.97 0.27
N GLY A 99 4.36 -9.34 1.35
CA GLY A 99 3.37 -10.41 1.32
C GLY A 99 2.27 -10.18 0.29
N ILE A 100 1.70 -8.96 0.28
CA ILE A 100 0.64 -8.58 -0.68
C ILE A 100 1.17 -8.59 -2.11
N HIS A 101 2.33 -7.95 -2.38
CA HIS A 101 2.89 -7.91 -3.73
C HIS A 101 3.31 -9.29 -4.24
N ALA A 102 3.76 -10.20 -3.37
CA ALA A 102 4.09 -11.57 -3.75
C ALA A 102 2.82 -12.38 -4.09
N ALA A 103 1.76 -12.27 -3.28
CA ALA A 103 0.52 -13.02 -3.47
C ALA A 103 -0.36 -12.46 -4.61
N ARG A 104 -0.23 -11.16 -4.93
CA ARG A 104 -1.10 -10.44 -5.87
C ARG A 104 -0.28 -9.73 -6.96
N PRO A 105 0.19 -10.45 -7.99
CA PRO A 105 0.93 -9.84 -9.11
C PRO A 105 0.14 -8.77 -9.87
N ASP A 106 -1.18 -8.81 -9.81
CA ASP A 106 -2.10 -7.82 -10.39
C ASP A 106 -2.13 -6.49 -9.63
N VAL A 107 -1.73 -6.49 -8.34
CA VAL A 107 -1.71 -5.29 -7.51
C VAL A 107 -0.49 -4.44 -7.83
N VAL A 108 -0.74 -3.26 -8.37
CA VAL A 108 0.32 -2.26 -8.69
C VAL A 108 0.69 -1.46 -7.45
N ALA A 109 -0.27 -1.08 -6.61
CA ALA A 109 -0.03 -0.27 -5.42
C ALA A 109 -0.85 -0.79 -4.24
N ALA A 110 -0.27 -0.68 -3.05
CA ALA A 110 -0.91 -0.99 -1.78
C ALA A 110 -0.70 0.18 -0.80
N ALA A 111 -1.68 0.45 0.03
CA ALA A 111 -1.61 1.50 1.04
C ALA A 111 -2.08 0.98 2.39
N HIS A 112 -1.35 1.32 3.44
CA HIS A 112 -1.73 1.11 4.83
C HIS A 112 -1.70 2.43 5.57
N SER A 113 -2.74 2.74 6.32
CA SER A 113 -2.83 3.96 7.10
C SER A 113 -3.44 3.71 8.48
N HIS A 114 -2.99 4.51 9.44
CA HIS A 114 -3.56 4.55 10.78
C HIS A 114 -4.51 5.75 10.92
N SER A 115 -5.44 5.91 9.97
CA SER A 115 -6.41 7.00 10.01
C SER A 115 -7.24 6.95 11.29
N ARG A 116 -7.59 8.13 11.84
CA ARG A 116 -8.32 8.24 13.11
C ARG A 116 -9.59 7.41 13.15
N PHE A 117 -10.40 7.49 12.10
CA PHE A 117 -11.65 6.75 12.02
C PHE A 117 -11.44 5.28 11.65
N GLY A 118 -10.43 4.97 10.81
CA GLY A 118 -10.06 3.58 10.49
C GLY A 118 -9.68 2.81 11.75
N ARG A 119 -8.78 3.37 12.58
CA ARG A 119 -8.40 2.76 13.87
C ARG A 119 -9.58 2.59 14.81
N ALA A 120 -10.45 3.60 14.94
CA ALA A 120 -11.62 3.49 15.77
C ALA A 120 -12.59 2.42 15.26
N TYR A 121 -12.74 2.29 13.95
CA TYR A 121 -13.63 1.30 13.35
C TYR A 121 -13.05 -0.12 13.45
N SER A 122 -11.75 -0.31 13.25
CA SER A 122 -11.12 -1.64 13.33
C SER A 122 -11.33 -2.32 14.69
N THR A 123 -11.43 -1.53 15.78
CA THR A 123 -11.72 -2.09 17.12
C THR A 123 -13.10 -2.75 17.25
N LEU A 124 -13.99 -2.54 16.29
CA LEU A 124 -15.31 -3.19 16.27
C LEU A 124 -15.25 -4.64 15.76
N GLY A 125 -14.13 -5.06 15.16
CA GLY A 125 -13.92 -6.42 14.67
C GLY A 125 -14.96 -6.86 13.63
N ARG A 126 -15.34 -5.96 12.71
CA ARG A 126 -16.36 -6.23 11.69
C ARG A 126 -16.09 -5.47 10.39
N THR A 127 -16.62 -5.98 9.30
CA THR A 127 -16.63 -5.31 8.01
C THR A 127 -17.60 -4.13 7.96
N LEU A 128 -17.44 -3.24 6.98
CA LEU A 128 -18.34 -2.10 6.77
C LEU A 128 -19.71 -2.56 6.28
N ASP A 129 -20.76 -2.10 6.95
CA ASP A 129 -22.11 -2.26 6.42
C ASP A 129 -22.34 -1.30 5.23
N PRO A 130 -23.07 -1.70 4.19
CA PRO A 130 -23.34 -0.86 3.02
C PRO A 130 -24.44 0.16 3.31
N LEU A 131 -24.23 1.03 4.31
CA LEU A 131 -25.22 2.01 4.79
C LEU A 131 -25.05 3.40 4.16
N THR A 132 -23.87 3.69 3.60
CA THR A 132 -23.58 4.97 2.96
C THR A 132 -22.97 4.73 1.58
N GLN A 133 -23.04 5.76 0.73
CA GLN A 133 -22.41 5.69 -0.59
C GLN A 133 -20.91 5.35 -0.50
N ASP A 134 -20.22 5.88 0.51
CA ASP A 134 -18.78 5.63 0.70
C ASP A 134 -18.51 4.19 1.11
N SER A 135 -19.30 3.62 2.03
CA SER A 135 -19.14 2.21 2.43
C SER A 135 -19.53 1.23 1.33
N CYS A 136 -20.48 1.60 0.47
CA CYS A 136 -20.87 0.78 -0.68
C CYS A 136 -19.75 0.60 -1.73
N ILE A 137 -18.71 1.46 -1.74
CA ILE A 137 -17.52 1.29 -2.60
C ILE A 137 -16.80 -0.02 -2.27
N PHE A 138 -16.90 -0.48 -1.03
CA PHE A 138 -16.26 -1.69 -0.52
C PHE A 138 -17.22 -2.88 -0.37
N PHE A 139 -18.46 -2.76 -0.85
CA PHE A 139 -19.46 -3.82 -0.73
C PHE A 139 -18.96 -5.11 -1.37
N GLU A 140 -18.94 -6.21 -0.62
CA GLU A 140 -18.41 -7.53 -1.02
C GLU A 140 -16.94 -7.49 -1.52
N ASP A 141 -16.19 -6.42 -1.22
CA ASP A 141 -14.84 -6.20 -1.75
C ASP A 141 -13.86 -5.74 -0.64
N HIS A 142 -14.14 -6.14 0.60
CA HIS A 142 -13.24 -5.97 1.73
C HIS A 142 -13.41 -7.09 2.76
N VAL A 143 -12.38 -7.28 3.58
CA VAL A 143 -12.33 -8.34 4.59
C VAL A 143 -11.92 -7.78 5.94
N LEU A 144 -12.23 -8.52 7.01
CA LEU A 144 -11.64 -8.34 8.32
C LEU A 144 -10.48 -9.34 8.47
N PHE A 145 -9.33 -8.86 8.91
CA PHE A 145 -8.24 -9.68 9.41
C PHE A 145 -8.23 -9.60 10.93
N ASP A 146 -8.62 -10.65 11.61
CA ASP A 146 -8.78 -10.74 13.06
C ASP A 146 -7.69 -11.55 13.77
N ASP A 147 -6.68 -12.00 13.02
CA ASP A 147 -5.50 -12.73 13.54
C ASP A 147 -4.35 -11.77 13.87
N TYR A 148 -4.65 -10.72 14.66
CA TYR A 148 -3.70 -9.68 15.02
C TYR A 148 -2.75 -10.13 16.13
N THR A 149 -1.44 -10.01 15.89
CA THR A 149 -0.39 -10.42 16.83
C THR A 149 0.50 -9.26 17.34
N GLY A 150 0.15 -8.03 17.00
CA GLY A 150 0.91 -6.83 17.36
C GLY A 150 1.49 -6.11 16.15
N VAL A 151 2.59 -5.38 16.34
CA VAL A 151 3.28 -4.73 15.23
C VAL A 151 3.84 -5.79 14.29
N VAL A 152 3.46 -5.73 13.02
CA VAL A 152 3.83 -6.73 12.00
C VAL A 152 5.32 -6.60 11.65
N ASN A 153 6.14 -7.39 12.30
CA ASN A 153 7.57 -7.49 12.01
C ASN A 153 7.94 -8.85 11.37
N ASP A 154 7.00 -9.81 11.45
CA ASP A 154 7.17 -11.15 10.92
C ASP A 154 6.61 -11.24 9.49
N PRO A 155 7.41 -11.63 8.49
CA PRO A 155 6.92 -11.88 7.14
C PRO A 155 5.76 -12.89 7.04
N GLU A 156 5.68 -13.85 7.99
CA GLU A 156 4.58 -14.81 8.00
C GLU A 156 3.23 -14.15 8.31
N GLU A 157 3.19 -13.11 9.15
CA GLU A 157 1.98 -12.33 9.35
C GLU A 157 1.59 -11.56 8.09
N GLY A 158 2.56 -11.01 7.37
CA GLY A 158 2.32 -10.39 6.06
C GLY A 158 1.68 -11.36 5.04
N LYS A 159 2.10 -12.62 5.06
CA LYS A 159 1.47 -13.67 4.22
C LYS A 159 0.03 -13.99 4.67
N ARG A 160 -0.24 -14.04 5.99
CA ARG A 160 -1.60 -14.25 6.51
C ARG A 160 -2.54 -13.11 6.13
N ILE A 161 -2.05 -11.85 6.24
CA ILE A 161 -2.80 -10.67 5.80
C ILE A 161 -3.08 -10.73 4.28
N ALA A 162 -2.08 -11.07 3.48
CA ALA A 162 -2.24 -11.21 2.03
C ALA A 162 -3.23 -12.33 1.66
N HIS A 163 -3.21 -13.45 2.39
CA HIS A 163 -4.15 -14.55 2.23
C HIS A 163 -5.59 -14.13 2.59
N ALA A 164 -5.77 -13.43 3.70
CA ALA A 164 -7.07 -12.90 4.10
C ALA A 164 -7.61 -11.86 3.10
N LEU A 165 -6.75 -10.98 2.61
CA LEU A 165 -7.11 -10.01 1.56
C LEU A 165 -7.60 -10.71 0.28
N ALA A 166 -7.03 -11.87 -0.07
CA ALA A 166 -7.39 -12.65 -1.25
C ALA A 166 -7.54 -11.77 -2.52
N GLY A 167 -8.71 -11.80 -3.17
CA GLY A 167 -9.03 -10.97 -4.34
C GLY A 167 -9.60 -9.59 -4.02
N HIS A 168 -9.83 -9.26 -2.76
CA HIS A 168 -10.50 -8.04 -2.34
C HIS A 168 -9.58 -6.80 -2.43
N LYS A 169 -10.20 -5.61 -2.42
CA LYS A 169 -9.49 -4.31 -2.50
C LYS A 169 -9.00 -3.81 -1.15
N ALA A 170 -9.65 -4.18 -0.05
CA ALA A 170 -9.35 -3.65 1.26
C ALA A 170 -9.41 -4.71 2.35
N ALA A 171 -8.62 -4.50 3.41
CA ALA A 171 -8.71 -5.24 4.66
C ALA A 171 -8.78 -4.25 5.83
N ILE A 172 -9.58 -4.60 6.82
CA ILE A 172 -9.58 -3.99 8.14
C ILE A 172 -8.68 -4.86 9.02
N LEU A 173 -7.64 -4.22 9.60
CA LEU A 173 -6.64 -4.88 10.44
C LEU A 173 -6.84 -4.49 11.89
#